data_1df68ad6e4d14d84f623bc644a8c3d76
#
_entry.id   1df68ad6e4d14d84f623bc644a8c3d76
#
_cell.length_a   1.000
_cell.length_b   1.000
_cell.length_c   1.000
_cell.angle_alpha   90.00
_cell.angle_beta   90.00
_cell.angle_gamma   90.00
#
_symmetry.space_group_name_H-M   'P 1'
#
loop_
_entity.id
_entity.type
_entity.pdbx_description
1 polymer ?
#
loop_
_entity_poly.entity_id
_entity_poly.type
_entity_poly.pdbx_seq_one_letter_code
_entity_poly.pdbx_strand_id
1 'polypeptide(L)'
;TYVFGIGRTTSKAILAEAKIEPTTRVKDLTEAEEQKINDIISSKYQVEGDLRRLVTNNIKRIKDINSYKGIRHKAGLPVNGQRTRTNARTRKGKAIAVGGTQPKAASKT
;
A
#
# COMPACT_ATOMS: atom_id res chain seq x y z
N THR A 1 -9.56 -0.09 11.25
CA THR A 1 -8.64 -0.77 10.33
C THR A 1 -8.89 -0.46 8.85
N TYR A 2 -9.99 0.21 8.51
CA TYR A 2 -10.24 0.66 7.13
C TYR A 2 -9.38 1.87 6.73
N VAL A 3 -8.91 2.64 7.71
CA VAL A 3 -8.01 3.78 7.48
C VAL A 3 -6.63 3.29 7.08
N PHE A 4 -6.12 3.75 5.95
CA PHE A 4 -4.79 3.37 5.47
C PHE A 4 -3.70 3.86 6.44
N GLY A 5 -2.95 2.92 7.00
CA GLY A 5 -1.93 3.16 8.02
C GLY A 5 -2.33 2.67 9.42
N ILE A 6 -3.59 2.30 9.64
CA ILE A 6 -4.06 1.76 10.91
C ILE A 6 -4.36 0.26 10.77
N GLY A 7 -3.52 -0.56 11.37
CA GLY A 7 -3.68 -2.00 11.46
C GLY A 7 -4.41 -2.43 12.74
N ARG A 8 -4.61 -3.73 12.90
CA ARG A 8 -5.31 -4.30 14.09
C ARG A 8 -4.65 -3.91 15.42
N THR A 9 -3.34 -3.91 15.47
CA THR A 9 -2.59 -3.56 16.69
C THR A 9 -2.75 -2.08 17.03
N THR A 10 -2.57 -1.20 16.03
CA THR A 10 -2.73 0.24 16.19
C THR A 10 -4.16 0.62 16.55
N SER A 11 -5.15 -0.02 15.89
CA SER A 11 -6.57 0.19 16.22
C SER A 11 -6.88 -0.14 17.68
N LYS A 12 -6.40 -1.28 18.19
CA LYS A 12 -6.57 -1.65 19.60
C LYS A 12 -5.92 -0.63 20.56
N ALA A 13 -4.73 -0.14 20.20
CA ALA A 13 -4.04 0.88 21.02
C ALA A 13 -4.84 2.21 21.06
N ILE A 14 -5.36 2.66 19.92
CA ILE A 14 -6.18 3.86 19.83
C ILE A 14 -7.46 3.73 20.65
N LEU A 15 -8.17 2.60 20.53
CA LEU A 15 -9.39 2.35 21.30
C LEU A 15 -9.14 2.27 22.81
N ALA A 16 -8.04 1.64 23.23
CA ALA A 16 -7.64 1.57 24.63
C ALA A 16 -7.35 2.98 25.19
N GLU A 17 -6.67 3.83 24.42
CA GLU A 17 -6.38 5.22 24.79
C GLU A 17 -7.65 6.08 24.85
N ALA A 18 -8.55 5.90 23.89
CA ALA A 18 -9.85 6.56 23.87
C ALA A 18 -10.82 6.04 24.95
N LYS A 19 -10.47 4.93 25.61
CA LYS A 19 -11.32 4.22 26.58
C LYS A 19 -12.66 3.77 26.00
N ILE A 20 -12.62 3.28 24.76
CA ILE A 20 -13.77 2.77 24.02
C ILE A 20 -13.63 1.26 23.89
N GLU A 21 -14.72 0.54 24.13
CA GLU A 21 -14.73 -0.91 24.02
C GLU A 21 -14.68 -1.36 22.56
N PRO A 22 -13.79 -2.31 22.17
CA PRO A 22 -13.64 -2.76 20.79
C PRO A 22 -14.87 -3.49 20.22
N THR A 23 -15.82 -3.88 21.07
CA THR A 23 -17.09 -4.51 20.68
C THR A 23 -18.16 -3.52 20.27
N THR A 24 -17.99 -2.23 20.59
CA THR A 24 -18.94 -1.16 20.24
C THR A 24 -19.05 -1.02 18.72
N ARG A 25 -20.27 -1.05 18.21
CA ARG A 25 -20.51 -0.86 16.78
C ARG A 25 -20.48 0.62 16.41
N VAL A 26 -20.08 0.93 15.19
CA VAL A 26 -19.99 2.32 14.69
C VAL A 26 -21.29 3.10 14.86
N LYS A 27 -22.45 2.44 14.67
CA LYS A 27 -23.77 3.07 14.84
C LYS A 27 -24.12 3.43 16.29
N ASP A 28 -23.46 2.80 17.25
CA ASP A 28 -23.69 2.99 18.68
C ASP A 28 -22.64 3.93 19.30
N LEU A 29 -21.69 4.44 18.50
CA LEU A 29 -20.70 5.42 18.89
C LEU A 29 -21.32 6.81 19.07
N THR A 30 -20.91 7.50 20.11
CA THR A 30 -21.27 8.90 20.34
C THR A 30 -20.33 9.85 19.58
N GLU A 31 -20.82 11.03 19.18
CA GLU A 31 -19.98 12.06 18.53
C GLU A 31 -18.72 12.42 19.34
N ALA A 32 -18.83 12.44 20.67
CA ALA A 32 -17.71 12.73 21.54
C ALA A 32 -16.62 11.64 21.51
N GLU A 33 -17.00 10.38 21.32
CA GLU A 33 -16.07 9.26 21.16
C GLU A 33 -15.41 9.28 19.78
N GLU A 34 -16.16 9.61 18.75
CA GLU A 34 -15.64 9.78 17.40
C GLU A 34 -14.58 10.89 17.34
N GLN A 35 -14.85 12.04 17.95
CA GLN A 35 -13.90 13.15 18.04
C GLN A 35 -12.61 12.73 18.76
N LYS A 36 -12.71 12.03 19.90
CA LYS A 36 -11.53 11.52 20.61
C LYS A 36 -10.67 10.60 19.73
N ILE A 37 -11.29 9.70 18.98
CA ILE A 37 -10.56 8.81 18.06
C ILE A 37 -9.84 9.65 16.99
N ASN A 38 -10.50 10.61 16.39
CA ASN A 38 -9.95 11.48 15.35
C ASN A 38 -8.80 12.33 15.89
N ASP A 39 -8.90 12.87 17.09
CA ASP A 39 -7.85 13.66 17.73
C ASP A 39 -6.60 12.82 18.01
N ILE A 40 -6.77 11.59 18.50
CA ILE A 40 -5.66 10.67 18.74
C ILE A 40 -4.98 10.31 17.42
N ILE A 41 -5.76 10.00 16.38
CA ILE A 41 -5.21 9.67 15.06
C ILE A 41 -4.42 10.86 14.51
N SER A 42 -5.00 12.05 14.50
CA SER A 42 -4.40 13.26 13.95
C SER A 42 -3.13 13.69 14.68
N SER A 43 -3.07 13.48 16.00
CA SER A 43 -1.93 13.89 16.83
C SER A 43 -0.76 12.90 16.78
N LYS A 44 -1.02 11.59 16.65
CA LYS A 44 0.01 10.56 16.85
C LYS A 44 0.35 9.74 15.61
N TYR A 45 -0.54 9.70 14.63
CA TYR A 45 -0.39 8.81 13.48
C TYR A 45 -0.42 9.57 12.16
N GLN A 46 0.43 9.13 11.23
CA GLN A 46 0.34 9.55 9.84
C GLN A 46 -0.51 8.53 9.09
N VAL A 47 -1.60 9.00 8.50
CA VAL A 47 -2.59 8.14 7.85
C VAL A 47 -2.92 8.65 6.44
N GLU A 48 -3.61 7.82 5.68
CA GLU A 48 -4.17 8.14 4.37
C GLU A 48 -3.20 8.88 3.44
N GLY A 49 -3.53 10.13 3.09
CA GLY A 49 -2.79 10.93 2.12
C GLY A 49 -1.36 11.24 2.55
N ASP A 50 -1.15 11.58 3.81
CA ASP A 50 0.17 11.94 4.34
C ASP A 50 1.10 10.73 4.37
N LEU A 51 0.61 9.58 4.78
CA LEU A 51 1.37 8.33 4.74
C LEU A 51 1.71 7.92 3.30
N ARG A 52 0.76 8.03 2.36
CA ARG A 52 1.00 7.73 0.94
C ARG A 52 2.06 8.65 0.35
N ARG A 53 1.99 9.93 0.67
CA ARG A 53 2.98 10.95 0.26
C ARG A 53 4.36 10.62 0.81
N LEU A 54 4.46 10.29 2.09
CA LEU A 54 5.71 9.90 2.74
C LEU A 54 6.33 8.66 2.09
N VAL A 55 5.56 7.60 1.87
CA VAL A 55 6.03 6.39 1.20
C VAL A 55 6.50 6.69 -0.22
N THR A 56 5.72 7.47 -0.98
CA THR A 56 6.08 7.86 -2.36
C THR A 56 7.37 8.67 -2.40
N ASN A 57 7.52 9.63 -1.48
CA ASN A 57 8.73 10.45 -1.38
C ASN A 57 9.96 9.62 -1.00
N ASN A 58 9.81 8.65 -0.09
CA ASN A 58 10.88 7.74 0.27
C ASN A 58 11.33 6.88 -0.93
N ILE A 59 10.38 6.34 -1.69
CA ILE A 59 10.68 5.58 -2.92
C ILE A 59 11.34 6.50 -3.96
N LYS A 60 10.85 7.73 -4.14
CA LYS A 60 11.44 8.70 -5.05
C LYS A 60 12.90 8.98 -4.67
N ARG A 61 13.18 9.25 -3.39
CA ARG A 61 14.53 9.49 -2.90
C ARG A 61 15.50 8.37 -3.25
N ILE A 62 15.14 7.10 -3.01
CA ILE A 62 16.03 5.98 -3.34
C ILE A 62 16.20 5.75 -4.85
N LYS A 63 15.23 6.17 -5.66
CA LYS A 63 15.36 6.20 -7.12
C LYS A 63 16.31 7.30 -7.60
N ASP A 64 16.25 8.48 -7.00
CA ASP A 64 17.05 9.65 -7.39
C ASP A 64 18.53 9.45 -7.05
N ILE A 65 18.85 8.87 -5.91
CA ILE A 65 20.22 8.50 -5.54
C ILE A 65 20.77 7.27 -6.29
N ASN A 66 19.99 6.67 -7.20
CA ASN A 66 20.34 5.48 -7.97
C ASN A 66 20.85 4.28 -7.13
N SER A 67 20.31 4.10 -5.93
CA SER A 67 20.61 2.92 -5.11
C SER A 67 20.14 1.64 -5.81
N TYR A 68 20.71 0.47 -5.43
CA TYR A 68 20.27 -0.80 -5.98
C TYR A 68 18.75 -0.99 -5.86
N LYS A 69 18.17 -0.72 -4.68
CA LYS A 69 16.72 -0.75 -4.47
C LYS A 69 15.98 0.25 -5.37
N GLY A 70 16.55 1.43 -5.58
CA GLY A 70 15.99 2.45 -6.48
C GLY A 70 15.93 1.99 -7.92
N ILE A 71 17.00 1.36 -8.43
CA ILE A 71 17.06 0.77 -9.77
C ILE A 71 15.99 -0.32 -9.91
N ARG A 72 15.84 -1.19 -8.90
CA ARG A 72 14.81 -2.23 -8.89
C ARG A 72 13.40 -1.64 -8.91
N HIS A 73 13.17 -0.55 -8.17
CA HIS A 73 11.90 0.18 -8.22
C HIS A 73 11.63 0.81 -9.59
N LYS A 74 12.66 1.40 -10.25
CA LYS A 74 12.55 1.95 -11.60
C LYS A 74 12.15 0.88 -12.60
N ALA A 75 12.76 -0.30 -12.52
CA ALA A 75 12.51 -1.43 -13.40
C ALA A 75 11.24 -2.22 -13.09
N GLY A 76 10.47 -1.88 -12.04
CA GLY A 76 9.29 -2.63 -11.65
C GLY A 76 9.58 -4.05 -11.15
N LEU A 77 10.78 -4.29 -10.62
CA LEU A 77 11.25 -5.61 -10.16
C LEU A 77 11.21 -5.72 -8.62
N PRO A 78 11.21 -6.95 -8.06
CA PRO A 78 11.36 -7.15 -6.63
C PRO A 78 12.64 -6.52 -6.11
N VAL A 79 12.56 -5.89 -4.90
CA VAL A 79 13.64 -5.04 -4.37
C VAL A 79 14.47 -5.69 -3.26
N ASN A 80 14.01 -6.83 -2.73
CA ASN A 80 14.64 -7.51 -1.58
C ASN A 80 15.42 -8.76 -1.96
N GLY A 81 15.98 -8.81 -3.16
CA GLY A 81 16.84 -9.93 -3.61
C GLY A 81 16.10 -11.20 -4.01
N GLN A 82 14.76 -11.15 -4.18
CA GLN A 82 13.99 -12.31 -4.61
C GLN A 82 14.41 -12.76 -6.02
N ARG A 83 14.26 -14.07 -6.26
CA ARG A 83 14.48 -14.67 -7.58
C ARG A 83 13.50 -14.07 -8.61
N THR A 84 14.02 -13.74 -9.79
CA THR A 84 13.23 -13.10 -10.87
C THR A 84 13.13 -13.92 -12.15
N ARG A 85 13.86 -15.04 -12.26
CA ARG A 85 13.79 -15.93 -13.43
C ARG A 85 12.39 -16.54 -13.57
N THR A 86 11.78 -16.93 -12.46
CA THR A 86 10.42 -17.47 -12.37
C THR A 86 9.60 -16.61 -11.42
N ASN A 87 8.28 -16.62 -11.55
CA ASN A 87 7.35 -15.90 -10.67
C ASN A 87 7.58 -14.38 -10.61
N ALA A 88 7.47 -13.76 -9.43
CA ALA A 88 7.53 -12.31 -9.21
C ALA A 88 6.43 -11.54 -9.97
N ARG A 89 5.27 -12.17 -10.17
CA ARG A 89 4.16 -11.61 -10.98
C ARG A 89 3.53 -10.37 -10.36
N THR A 90 3.50 -10.27 -9.04
CA THR A 90 3.00 -9.07 -8.34
C THR A 90 3.67 -7.79 -8.83
N ARG A 91 4.96 -7.84 -9.11
CA ARG A 91 5.73 -6.68 -9.60
C ARG A 91 5.79 -6.61 -11.12
N LYS A 92 5.93 -7.75 -11.80
CA LYS A 92 6.05 -7.84 -13.25
C LYS A 92 4.72 -7.74 -14.00
N GLY A 93 3.60 -7.99 -13.31
CA GLY A 93 2.28 -8.09 -13.93
C GLY A 93 2.01 -9.47 -14.54
N LYS A 94 0.95 -9.57 -15.34
CA LYS A 94 0.56 -10.83 -16.00
C LYS A 94 1.67 -11.38 -16.89
N ALA A 95 1.77 -12.71 -16.97
CA ALA A 95 2.68 -13.36 -17.89
C ALA A 95 2.20 -13.11 -19.34
N ILE A 96 3.06 -12.54 -20.15
CA ILE A 96 2.84 -12.36 -21.58
C ILE A 96 3.79 -13.31 -22.30
N ALA A 97 3.26 -14.15 -23.19
CA ALA A 97 4.10 -15.02 -24.02
C ALA A 97 4.92 -14.16 -25.00
N VAL A 98 6.25 -14.34 -24.94
CA VAL A 98 7.14 -13.72 -25.92
C VAL A 98 7.11 -14.59 -27.16
N GLY A 99 6.73 -14.02 -28.32
CA GLY A 99 6.58 -14.75 -29.56
C GLY A 99 5.21 -15.40 -29.79
N GLY A 100 4.16 -14.89 -29.12
CA GLY A 100 2.79 -15.29 -29.42
C GLY A 100 2.47 -15.07 -30.90
N THR A 101 1.72 -16.00 -31.48
CA THR A 101 1.27 -15.97 -32.87
C THR A 101 0.65 -14.61 -33.18
N GLN A 102 1.26 -13.84 -34.07
CA GLN A 102 0.61 -12.65 -34.61
C GLN A 102 -0.68 -13.09 -35.27
N PRO A 103 -1.81 -12.40 -35.09
CA PRO A 103 -3.00 -12.72 -35.84
C PRO A 103 -2.65 -12.65 -37.34
N LYS A 104 -2.87 -13.76 -38.06
CA LYS A 104 -2.71 -13.78 -39.52
C LYS A 104 -3.51 -12.62 -40.07
N ALA A 105 -2.85 -11.74 -40.81
CA ALA A 105 -3.54 -10.73 -41.60
C ALA A 105 -4.61 -11.42 -42.42
N ALA A 106 -5.86 -10.95 -42.34
CA ALA A 106 -6.94 -11.48 -43.13
C ALA A 106 -6.50 -11.43 -44.61
N SER A 107 -6.45 -12.60 -45.27
CA SER A 107 -6.21 -12.66 -46.68
C SER A 107 -7.33 -11.92 -47.38
N LYS A 108 -7.01 -10.86 -48.11
CA LYS A 108 -7.96 -10.23 -49.02
C LYS A 108 -8.35 -11.27 -50.06
N THR A 109 -9.61 -11.67 -50.03
CA THR A 109 -10.25 -12.40 -51.15
C THR A 109 -10.59 -11.39 -52.22
#